data_791bcbd380f0e3c52ed3b5b86070baea
#
_entry.id   791bcbd380f0e3c52ed3b5b86070baea
#
_cell.length_a   1.000
_cell.length_b   1.000
_cell.length_c   1.000
_cell.angle_alpha   90.00
_cell.angle_beta   90.00
_cell.angle_gamma   90.00
#
_symmetry.space_group_name_H-M   'P 1'
#
loop_
_entity.id
_entity.type
_entity.pdbx_description
1 polymer ?
#
loop_
_entity_poly.entity_id
_entity_poly.type
_entity_poly.pdbx_seq_one_letter_code
_entity_poly.pdbx_strand_id
1 'polypeptide(L)'
;EIPTGVVADLYSRRLAVIIGFVLIGLCYVIEGWVPLFVAILFAEFIRGVGETFISGAASAWAADELGEERVGRAYVRHAQVGLAGGFAGILIGTALGAWRLNLPIWLGGALIIGLSLFLILVMPERGFTPAPRQERESWRNMLETTRDGLHIVRLQPIVLMFVLAGVVFGAFSEGFDRLWEAHFLNDIGFPAWPNLPPVVW
;
A
#
# COMPACT_ATOMS: atom_id res chain seq x y z
N GLU A 1 5.55 -6.59 7.90
CA GLU A 1 6.69 -5.69 7.58
C GLU A 1 8.05 -6.30 7.92
N ILE A 2 8.23 -7.03 9.04
CA ILE A 2 9.55 -7.56 9.44
C ILE A 2 10.15 -8.51 8.37
N PRO A 3 9.45 -9.53 7.84
CA PRO A 3 10.02 -10.41 6.83
C PRO A 3 10.39 -9.71 5.52
N THR A 4 9.58 -8.76 5.10
CA THR A 4 9.79 -8.00 3.86
C THR A 4 10.90 -6.97 4.00
N GLY A 5 11.07 -6.37 5.17
CA GLY A 5 12.20 -5.51 5.51
C GLY A 5 13.53 -6.25 5.44
N VAL A 6 13.59 -7.47 5.97
CA VAL A 6 14.80 -8.32 5.86
C VAL A 6 15.16 -8.60 4.41
N VAL A 7 14.18 -8.85 3.53
CA VAL A 7 14.46 -9.02 2.09
C VAL A 7 15.01 -7.73 1.49
N ALA A 8 14.44 -6.58 1.82
CA ALA A 8 14.91 -5.28 1.33
C ALA A 8 16.34 -4.97 1.76
N ASP A 9 16.67 -5.20 3.03
CA ASP A 9 17.98 -4.86 3.60
C ASP A 9 19.10 -5.86 3.23
N LEU A 10 18.75 -7.14 3.00
CA LEU A 10 19.73 -8.16 2.64
C LEU A 10 19.98 -8.30 1.15
N TYR A 11 18.99 -8.06 0.31
CA TYR A 11 19.09 -8.32 -1.11
C TYR A 11 19.06 -7.06 -1.97
N SER A 12 17.97 -6.28 -1.89
CA SER A 12 17.82 -5.08 -2.71
C SER A 12 16.56 -4.32 -2.31
N ARG A 13 16.68 -3.06 -1.95
CA ARG A 13 15.54 -2.17 -1.67
C ARG A 13 14.72 -1.90 -2.93
N ARG A 14 15.41 -1.70 -4.05
CA ARG A 14 14.80 -1.56 -5.37
C ARG A 14 13.94 -2.77 -5.74
N LEU A 15 14.48 -3.99 -5.58
CA LEU A 15 13.76 -5.22 -5.90
C LEU A 15 12.52 -5.37 -5.03
N ALA A 16 12.63 -5.08 -3.73
CA ALA A 16 11.49 -5.12 -2.81
C ALA A 16 10.36 -4.18 -3.26
N VAL A 17 10.67 -2.93 -3.59
CA VAL A 17 9.70 -1.95 -4.09
C VAL A 17 9.03 -2.43 -5.39
N ILE A 18 9.80 -2.96 -6.33
CA ILE A 18 9.26 -3.46 -7.61
C ILE A 18 8.34 -4.66 -7.38
N ILE A 19 8.73 -5.62 -6.55
CA ILE A 19 7.89 -6.77 -6.17
C ILE A 19 6.57 -6.28 -5.54
N GLY A 20 6.65 -5.31 -4.63
CA GLY A 20 5.48 -4.74 -3.99
C GLY A 20 4.49 -4.15 -5.00
N PHE A 21 4.96 -3.33 -5.93
CA PHE A 21 4.09 -2.77 -6.98
C PHE A 21 3.53 -3.84 -7.94
N VAL A 22 4.30 -4.87 -8.28
CA VAL A 22 3.78 -6.00 -9.08
C VAL A 22 2.65 -6.71 -8.35
N LEU A 23 2.80 -6.99 -7.05
CA LEU A 23 1.78 -7.66 -6.25
C LEU A 23 0.50 -6.80 -6.16
N ILE A 24 0.64 -5.49 -5.93
CA ILE A 24 -0.51 -4.57 -5.90
C ILE A 24 -1.19 -4.50 -7.27
N GLY A 25 -0.44 -4.40 -8.34
CA GLY A 25 -1.00 -4.40 -9.70
C GLY A 25 -1.75 -5.70 -10.03
N LEU A 26 -1.23 -6.85 -9.62
CA LEU A 26 -1.90 -8.14 -9.77
C LEU A 26 -3.21 -8.22 -8.96
N CYS A 27 -3.23 -7.64 -7.75
CA CYS A 27 -4.44 -7.54 -6.94
C CYS A 27 -5.55 -6.86 -7.74
N TYR A 28 -5.32 -5.65 -8.28
CA TYR A 28 -6.32 -4.92 -9.05
C TYR A 28 -6.76 -5.67 -10.33
N VAL A 29 -5.85 -6.40 -10.98
CA VAL A 29 -6.22 -7.25 -12.13
C VAL A 29 -7.17 -8.36 -11.69
N ILE A 30 -6.90 -9.03 -10.57
CA ILE A 30 -7.77 -10.10 -10.05
C ILE A 30 -9.15 -9.53 -9.69
N GLU A 31 -9.20 -8.41 -8.96
CA GLU A 31 -10.45 -7.76 -8.56
C GLU A 31 -11.31 -7.31 -9.75
N GLY A 32 -10.66 -6.77 -10.77
CA GLY A 32 -11.35 -6.31 -11.97
C GLY A 32 -11.91 -7.45 -12.84
N TRP A 33 -11.32 -8.65 -12.77
CA TRP A 33 -11.71 -9.79 -13.62
C TRP A 33 -12.63 -10.78 -12.93
N VAL A 34 -12.45 -11.00 -11.63
CA VAL A 34 -13.13 -12.06 -10.89
C VAL A 34 -13.93 -11.46 -9.72
N PRO A 35 -15.18 -11.03 -9.95
CA PRO A 35 -16.01 -10.40 -8.93
C PRO A 35 -16.60 -11.46 -7.96
N LEU A 36 -15.75 -12.31 -7.40
CA LEU A 36 -16.09 -13.30 -6.39
C LEU A 36 -15.49 -12.88 -5.06
N PHE A 37 -16.28 -12.97 -3.98
CA PHE A 37 -15.84 -12.60 -2.64
C PHE A 37 -14.49 -13.25 -2.24
N VAL A 38 -14.33 -14.55 -2.51
CA VAL A 38 -13.10 -15.29 -2.19
C VAL A 38 -11.90 -14.78 -3.00
N ALA A 39 -12.12 -14.42 -4.29
CA ALA A 39 -11.08 -13.87 -5.14
C ALA A 39 -10.65 -12.48 -4.67
N ILE A 40 -11.61 -11.63 -4.28
CA ILE A 40 -11.35 -10.30 -3.72
C ILE A 40 -10.58 -10.42 -2.39
N LEU A 41 -11.01 -11.32 -1.51
CA LEU A 41 -10.31 -11.56 -0.23
C LEU A 41 -8.85 -12.00 -0.46
N PHE A 42 -8.62 -12.88 -1.43
CA PHE A 42 -7.27 -13.31 -1.80
C PHE A 42 -6.45 -12.17 -2.44
N ALA A 43 -7.06 -11.37 -3.29
CA ALA A 43 -6.44 -10.20 -3.89
C ALA A 43 -6.02 -9.17 -2.84
N GLU A 44 -6.88 -8.88 -1.87
CA GLU A 44 -6.58 -7.99 -0.74
C GLU A 44 -5.44 -8.52 0.14
N PHE A 45 -5.36 -9.84 0.33
CA PHE A 45 -4.21 -10.44 0.99
C PHE A 45 -2.91 -10.20 0.22
N ILE A 46 -2.92 -10.40 -1.11
CA ILE A 46 -1.77 -10.11 -1.99
C ILE A 46 -1.40 -8.63 -1.92
N ARG A 47 -2.39 -7.73 -1.92
CA ARG A 47 -2.18 -6.28 -1.79
C ARG A 47 -1.48 -5.94 -0.48
N GLY A 48 -1.97 -6.48 0.64
CA GLY A 48 -1.35 -6.29 1.94
C GLY A 48 0.11 -6.73 1.98
N VAL A 49 0.43 -7.90 1.39
CA VAL A 49 1.83 -8.35 1.24
C VAL A 49 2.62 -7.37 0.38
N GLY A 50 2.08 -6.90 -0.74
CA GLY A 50 2.73 -5.92 -1.61
C GLY A 50 3.05 -4.61 -0.88
N GLU A 51 2.12 -4.09 -0.09
CA GLU A 51 2.31 -2.88 0.71
C GLU A 51 3.42 -3.04 1.75
N THR A 52 3.55 -4.21 2.39
CA THR A 52 4.65 -4.47 3.33
C THR A 52 6.02 -4.50 2.67
N PHE A 53 6.09 -4.85 1.37
CA PHE A 53 7.33 -4.74 0.61
C PHE A 53 7.73 -3.30 0.28
N ILE A 54 6.76 -2.41 0.09
CA ILE A 54 7.01 -1.02 -0.31
C ILE A 54 7.33 -0.14 0.90
N SER A 55 6.56 -0.26 1.99
CA SER A 55 6.50 0.72 3.07
C SER A 55 7.88 1.12 3.64
N GLY A 56 8.68 0.15 4.08
CA GLY A 56 10.03 0.41 4.60
C GLY A 56 11.07 0.58 3.49
N ALA A 57 11.00 -0.23 2.44
CA ALA A 57 12.00 -0.26 1.39
C ALA A 57 12.06 1.04 0.56
N ALA A 58 10.91 1.66 0.26
CA ALA A 58 10.87 2.89 -0.52
C ALA A 58 11.49 4.07 0.22
N SER A 59 11.21 4.21 1.52
CA SER A 59 11.77 5.28 2.35
C SER A 59 13.27 5.11 2.54
N ALA A 60 13.73 3.89 2.80
CA ALA A 60 15.13 3.57 2.95
C ALA A 60 15.91 3.77 1.63
N TRP A 61 15.36 3.32 0.51
CA TRP A 61 15.95 3.58 -0.82
C TRP A 61 16.07 5.08 -1.10
N ALA A 62 15.03 5.86 -0.81
CA ALA A 62 15.06 7.30 -1.03
C ALA A 62 16.13 7.99 -0.18
N ALA A 63 16.32 7.57 1.07
CA ALA A 63 17.37 8.09 1.95
C ALA A 63 18.76 7.74 1.43
N ASP A 64 18.98 6.51 0.96
CA ASP A 64 20.29 6.07 0.44
C ASP A 64 20.67 6.80 -0.86
N GLU A 65 19.72 6.99 -1.78
CA GLU A 65 20.02 7.58 -3.08
C GLU A 65 20.12 9.12 -3.04
N LEU A 66 19.33 9.78 -2.18
CA LEU A 66 19.25 11.24 -2.12
C LEU A 66 20.09 11.85 -1.01
N GLY A 67 20.37 11.11 0.06
CA GLY A 67 20.98 11.59 1.27
C GLY A 67 20.03 12.42 2.15
N GLU A 68 20.40 12.60 3.41
CA GLU A 68 19.58 13.24 4.45
C GLU A 68 19.12 14.67 4.09
N GLU A 69 19.99 15.45 3.41
CA GLU A 69 19.67 16.83 3.05
C GLU A 69 18.58 16.97 1.98
N ARG A 70 18.45 16.00 1.07
CA ARG A 70 17.54 16.08 -0.07
C ARG A 70 16.27 15.25 0.09
N VAL A 71 16.31 14.23 0.94
CA VAL A 71 15.19 13.31 1.13
C VAL A 71 13.93 14.03 1.63
N GLY A 72 14.07 15.02 2.52
CA GLY A 72 12.94 15.81 3.01
C GLY A 72 12.20 16.55 1.89
N ARG A 73 12.95 17.17 0.94
CA ARG A 73 12.36 17.83 -0.23
C ARG A 73 11.70 16.83 -1.20
N ALA A 74 12.25 15.64 -1.32
CA ALA A 74 11.66 14.57 -2.13
C ALA A 74 10.31 14.11 -1.55
N TYR A 75 10.19 13.98 -0.24
CA TYR A 75 8.92 13.65 0.42
C TYR A 75 7.86 14.73 0.24
N VAL A 76 8.22 16.01 0.32
CA VAL A 76 7.28 17.10 0.05
C VAL A 76 6.77 17.04 -1.39
N ARG A 77 7.66 16.83 -2.36
CA ARG A 77 7.28 16.68 -3.77
C ARG A 77 6.44 15.42 -4.00
N HIS A 78 6.79 14.32 -3.38
CA HIS A 78 6.00 13.08 -3.43
C HIS A 78 4.57 13.32 -2.95
N ALA A 79 4.39 13.99 -1.80
CA ALA A 79 3.07 14.34 -1.29
C ALA A 79 2.30 15.26 -2.24
N GLN A 80 2.93 16.29 -2.81
CA GLN A 80 2.29 17.18 -3.78
C GLN A 80 1.84 16.47 -5.05
N VAL A 81 2.72 15.63 -5.63
CA VAL A 81 2.39 14.82 -6.82
C VAL A 81 1.31 13.79 -6.49
N GLY A 82 1.37 13.19 -5.29
CA GLY A 82 0.37 12.25 -4.80
C GLY A 82 -1.02 12.87 -4.70
N LEU A 83 -1.12 14.09 -4.14
CA LEU A 83 -2.38 14.84 -4.07
C LEU A 83 -2.92 15.20 -5.46
N ALA A 84 -2.08 15.70 -6.36
CA ALA A 84 -2.47 16.01 -7.72
C ALA A 84 -2.90 14.75 -8.50
N GLY A 85 -2.15 13.67 -8.35
CA GLY A 85 -2.48 12.36 -8.94
C GLY A 85 -3.78 11.78 -8.38
N GLY A 86 -4.00 11.90 -7.06
CA GLY A 86 -5.23 11.47 -6.41
C GLY A 86 -6.45 12.23 -6.93
N PHE A 87 -6.35 13.57 -7.04
CA PHE A 87 -7.41 14.39 -7.63
C PHE A 87 -7.71 14.01 -9.09
N ALA A 88 -6.69 13.87 -9.91
CA ALA A 88 -6.86 13.42 -11.30
C ALA A 88 -7.45 12.00 -11.35
N GLY A 89 -7.03 11.11 -10.45
CA GLY A 89 -7.53 9.75 -10.32
C GLY A 89 -9.02 9.69 -9.99
N ILE A 90 -9.51 10.56 -9.10
CA ILE A 90 -10.94 10.69 -8.79
C ILE A 90 -11.73 11.08 -10.04
N LEU A 91 -11.30 12.11 -10.76
CA LEU A 91 -12.01 12.57 -11.97
C LEU A 91 -12.03 11.51 -13.05
N ILE A 92 -10.89 10.90 -13.36
CA ILE A 92 -10.76 9.86 -14.38
C ILE A 92 -11.54 8.60 -13.95
N GLY A 93 -11.39 8.19 -12.70
CA GLY A 93 -12.06 7.03 -12.13
C GLY A 93 -13.58 7.18 -12.17
N THR A 94 -14.09 8.34 -11.78
CA THR A 94 -15.53 8.65 -11.86
C THR A 94 -16.04 8.61 -13.29
N ALA A 95 -15.33 9.24 -14.25
CA ALA A 95 -15.73 9.23 -15.65
C ALA A 95 -15.74 7.82 -16.27
N LEU A 96 -14.73 7.00 -15.95
CA LEU A 96 -14.66 5.61 -16.40
C LEU A 96 -15.68 4.72 -15.70
N GLY A 97 -15.89 4.92 -14.40
CA GLY A 97 -16.86 4.19 -13.59
C GLY A 97 -18.29 4.47 -14.01
N ALA A 98 -18.60 5.69 -14.48
CA ALA A 98 -19.87 6.04 -15.07
C ALA A 98 -20.18 5.22 -16.35
N TRP A 99 -19.15 4.78 -17.06
CA TRP A 99 -19.28 3.92 -18.24
C TRP A 99 -19.33 2.43 -17.85
N ARG A 100 -18.31 1.95 -17.09
CA ARG A 100 -18.26 0.60 -16.51
C ARG A 100 -17.46 0.62 -15.22
N LEU A 101 -18.02 0.06 -14.14
CA LEU A 101 -17.41 0.03 -12.80
C LEU A 101 -16.05 -0.66 -12.76
N ASN A 102 -15.78 -1.61 -13.64
CA ASN A 102 -14.50 -2.34 -13.66
C ASN A 102 -13.37 -1.58 -14.36
N LEU A 103 -13.69 -0.57 -15.20
CA LEU A 103 -12.66 0.14 -15.97
C LEU A 103 -11.65 0.89 -15.12
N PRO A 104 -12.04 1.63 -14.05
CA PRO A 104 -11.08 2.28 -13.18
C PRO A 104 -10.12 1.29 -12.51
N ILE A 105 -10.62 0.12 -12.10
CA ILE A 105 -9.85 -0.94 -11.45
C ILE A 105 -8.81 -1.50 -12.42
N TRP A 106 -9.20 -1.81 -13.65
CA TRP A 106 -8.29 -2.31 -14.68
C TRP A 106 -7.23 -1.28 -15.05
N LEU A 107 -7.65 -0.03 -15.23
CA LEU A 107 -6.71 1.05 -15.53
C LEU A 107 -5.71 1.24 -14.39
N GLY A 108 -6.17 1.25 -13.15
CA GLY A 108 -5.32 1.32 -11.97
C GLY A 108 -4.29 0.19 -11.92
N GLY A 109 -4.74 -1.05 -12.10
CA GLY A 109 -3.86 -2.22 -12.16
C GLY A 109 -2.83 -2.14 -13.29
N ALA A 110 -3.28 -1.75 -14.50
CA ALA A 110 -2.39 -1.59 -15.65
C ALA A 110 -1.34 -0.50 -15.44
N LEU A 111 -1.73 0.64 -14.84
CA LEU A 111 -0.80 1.73 -14.53
C LEU A 111 0.23 1.32 -13.47
N ILE A 112 -0.17 0.59 -12.44
CA ILE A 112 0.76 0.10 -11.39
C ILE A 112 1.73 -0.94 -11.95
N ILE A 113 1.26 -1.87 -12.80
CA ILE A 113 2.15 -2.81 -13.50
C ILE A 113 3.08 -2.05 -14.44
N GLY A 114 2.57 -1.08 -15.20
CA GLY A 114 3.37 -0.20 -16.04
C GLY A 114 4.44 0.57 -15.24
N LEU A 115 4.08 1.08 -14.06
CA LEU A 115 5.03 1.70 -13.13
C LEU A 115 6.10 0.70 -12.68
N SER A 116 5.73 -0.53 -12.35
CA SER A 116 6.70 -1.56 -11.97
C SER A 116 7.72 -1.83 -13.07
N LEU A 117 7.27 -1.94 -14.33
CA LEU A 117 8.14 -2.11 -15.48
C LEU A 117 9.04 -0.89 -15.71
N PHE A 118 8.50 0.31 -15.55
CA PHE A 118 9.26 1.55 -15.61
C PHE A 118 10.35 1.60 -14.53
N LEU A 119 10.03 1.22 -13.29
CA LEU A 119 11.00 1.18 -12.19
C LEU A 119 12.12 0.17 -12.43
N ILE A 120 11.85 -0.96 -13.09
CA ILE A 120 12.89 -1.92 -13.50
C ILE A 120 13.94 -1.24 -14.41
N LEU A 121 13.51 -0.31 -15.25
CA LEU A 121 14.42 0.35 -16.21
C LEU A 121 15.14 1.57 -15.62
N VAL A 122 14.48 2.32 -14.74
CA VAL A 122 14.91 3.68 -14.37
C VAL A 122 15.36 3.79 -12.91
N MET A 123 14.87 2.94 -12.00
CA MET A 123 15.18 3.05 -10.58
C MET A 123 16.65 2.68 -10.30
N PRO A 124 17.51 3.61 -9.88
CA PRO A 124 18.91 3.31 -9.53
C PRO A 124 18.98 2.61 -8.17
N GLU A 125 20.09 1.94 -7.91
CA GLU A 125 20.43 1.38 -6.60
C GLU A 125 21.93 1.52 -6.36
N ARG A 126 22.41 2.76 -6.27
CA ARG A 126 23.82 3.10 -6.13
C ARG A 126 24.24 3.32 -4.69
N GLY A 127 23.33 3.80 -3.86
CA GLY A 127 23.55 4.06 -2.44
C GLY A 127 23.38 2.84 -1.53
N PHE A 128 22.89 1.72 -2.06
CA PHE A 128 22.58 0.53 -1.26
C PHE A 128 23.85 -0.21 -0.83
N THR A 129 24.00 -0.39 0.47
CA THR A 129 25.03 -1.24 1.07
C THR A 129 24.35 -2.41 1.78
N PRO A 130 24.48 -3.66 1.28
CA PRO A 130 23.87 -4.82 1.92
C PRO A 130 24.38 -5.00 3.33
N ALA A 131 23.51 -5.36 4.26
CA ALA A 131 23.88 -5.67 5.62
C ALA A 131 25.01 -6.76 5.67
N PRO A 132 25.97 -6.67 6.63
CA PRO A 132 27.05 -7.63 6.77
C PRO A 132 26.56 -9.08 6.86
N ARG A 133 27.35 -10.03 6.31
CA ARG A 133 26.95 -11.46 6.30
C ARG A 133 26.68 -12.05 7.69
N GLN A 134 27.25 -11.49 8.74
CA GLN A 134 27.02 -11.91 10.13
C GLN A 134 25.62 -11.53 10.64
N GLU A 135 25.00 -10.50 10.08
CA GLU A 135 23.59 -10.15 10.36
C GLU A 135 22.59 -10.93 9.51
N ARG A 136 23.07 -11.77 8.59
CA ARG A 136 22.21 -12.67 7.79
C ARG A 136 21.65 -13.87 8.57
N GLU A 137 22.10 -14.13 9.79
CA GLU A 137 21.36 -14.95 10.78
C GLU A 137 20.04 -14.29 11.23
N SER A 138 19.64 -13.29 10.48
CA SER A 138 18.56 -12.33 10.72
C SER A 138 17.18 -12.98 10.86
N TRP A 139 16.91 -14.14 10.25
CA TRP A 139 15.63 -14.82 10.49
C TRP A 139 15.46 -15.27 11.93
N ARG A 140 16.55 -15.67 12.56
CA ARG A 140 16.55 -16.06 13.98
C ARG A 140 16.46 -14.82 14.87
N ASN A 141 17.26 -13.81 14.56
CA ASN A 141 17.22 -12.51 15.24
C ASN A 141 15.87 -11.81 15.06
N MET A 142 15.23 -11.97 13.91
CA MET A 142 13.89 -11.46 13.63
C MET A 142 12.83 -12.10 14.56
N LEU A 143 12.86 -13.41 14.72
CA LEU A 143 11.96 -14.10 15.65
C LEU A 143 12.23 -13.70 17.10
N GLU A 144 13.49 -13.53 17.48
CA GLU A 144 13.89 -13.05 18.80
C GLU A 144 13.41 -11.60 19.01
N THR A 145 13.67 -10.69 18.07
CA THR A 145 13.19 -9.29 18.14
C THR A 145 11.66 -9.21 18.19
N THR A 146 10.96 -10.04 17.41
CA THR A 146 9.50 -10.09 17.46
C THR A 146 8.99 -10.59 18.80
N ARG A 147 9.64 -11.61 19.37
CA ARG A 147 9.31 -12.14 20.68
C ARG A 147 9.56 -11.13 21.79
N ASP A 148 10.70 -10.44 21.72
CA ASP A 148 11.06 -9.40 22.68
C ASP A 148 10.13 -8.19 22.58
N GLY A 149 9.78 -7.76 21.37
CA GLY A 149 8.78 -6.72 21.15
C GLY A 149 7.41 -7.11 21.71
N LEU A 150 6.96 -8.35 21.49
CA LEU A 150 5.72 -8.87 22.05
C LEU A 150 5.75 -8.97 23.58
N HIS A 151 6.92 -9.30 24.13
CA HIS A 151 7.14 -9.33 25.58
C HIS A 151 7.06 -7.94 26.20
N ILE A 152 7.67 -6.94 25.55
CA ILE A 152 7.60 -5.53 25.98
C ILE A 152 6.15 -5.03 25.95
N VAL A 153 5.41 -5.30 24.87
CA VAL A 153 3.98 -4.92 24.76
C VAL A 153 3.16 -5.52 25.90
N ARG A 154 3.42 -6.79 26.27
CA ARG A 154 2.70 -7.45 27.36
C ARG A 154 3.04 -6.91 28.75
N LEU A 155 4.30 -6.50 28.96
CA LEU A 155 4.78 -6.03 30.26
C LEU A 155 4.48 -4.55 30.52
N GLN A 156 4.28 -3.76 29.46
CA GLN A 156 4.01 -2.33 29.59
C GLN A 156 2.55 -2.01 29.26
N PRO A 157 1.70 -1.79 30.28
CA PRO A 157 0.27 -1.57 30.07
C PRO A 157 -0.03 -0.34 29.20
N ILE A 158 0.83 0.67 29.23
CA ILE A 158 0.70 1.85 28.36
C ILE A 158 0.87 1.47 26.89
N VAL A 159 1.91 0.65 26.57
CA VAL A 159 2.15 0.18 25.20
C VAL A 159 1.00 -0.71 24.72
N LEU A 160 0.54 -1.61 25.59
CA LEU A 160 -0.62 -2.46 25.29
C LEU A 160 -1.88 -1.62 25.01
N MET A 161 -2.12 -0.58 25.79
CA MET A 161 -3.26 0.32 25.58
C MET A 161 -3.18 1.03 24.22
N PHE A 162 -2.01 1.52 23.82
CA PHE A 162 -1.83 2.13 22.48
C PHE A 162 -2.04 1.11 21.35
N VAL A 163 -1.56 -0.11 21.51
CA VAL A 163 -1.77 -1.19 20.52
C VAL A 163 -3.26 -1.52 20.41
N LEU A 164 -3.95 -1.69 21.54
CA LEU A 164 -5.38 -1.98 21.55
C LEU A 164 -6.19 -0.81 20.97
N ALA A 165 -5.87 0.42 21.32
CA ALA A 165 -6.50 1.60 20.75
C ALA A 165 -6.29 1.66 19.23
N GLY A 166 -5.07 1.36 18.75
CA GLY A 166 -4.78 1.28 17.32
C GLY A 166 -5.58 0.20 16.59
N VAL A 167 -5.72 -0.99 17.21
CA VAL A 167 -6.57 -2.07 16.65
C VAL A 167 -8.04 -1.67 16.58
N VAL A 168 -8.59 -1.10 17.66
CA VAL A 168 -9.98 -0.66 17.68
C VAL A 168 -10.24 0.46 16.68
N PHE A 169 -9.35 1.46 16.63
CA PHE A 169 -9.46 2.57 15.70
C PHE A 169 -9.33 2.10 14.25
N GLY A 170 -8.35 1.23 13.95
CA GLY A 170 -8.16 0.66 12.62
C GLY A 170 -9.37 -0.17 12.18
N ALA A 171 -9.90 -1.02 13.05
CA ALA A 171 -11.11 -1.80 12.74
C ALA A 171 -12.33 -0.91 12.49
N PHE A 172 -12.49 0.16 13.28
CA PHE A 172 -13.57 1.14 13.08
C PHE A 172 -13.40 1.90 11.77
N SER A 173 -12.19 2.41 11.49
CA SER A 173 -11.87 3.16 10.26
C SER A 173 -12.13 2.31 9.02
N GLU A 174 -11.61 1.09 8.95
CA GLU A 174 -11.84 0.18 7.83
C GLU A 174 -13.33 -0.15 7.65
N GLY A 175 -14.04 -0.41 8.74
CA GLY A 175 -15.48 -0.66 8.68
C GLY A 175 -16.26 0.55 8.13
N PHE A 176 -15.94 1.75 8.61
CA PHE A 176 -16.55 2.98 8.14
C PHE A 176 -16.23 3.23 6.66
N ASP A 177 -14.96 3.18 6.30
CA ASP A 177 -14.47 3.47 4.94
C ASP A 177 -15.04 2.51 3.87
N ARG A 178 -15.41 1.30 4.25
CA ARG A 178 -16.00 0.30 3.34
C ARG A 178 -17.53 0.32 3.28
N LEU A 179 -18.19 0.76 4.33
CA LEU A 179 -19.65 0.62 4.47
C LEU A 179 -20.43 1.91 4.27
N TRP A 180 -19.79 3.10 4.44
CA TRP A 180 -20.50 4.37 4.33
C TRP A 180 -21.11 4.60 2.94
N GLU A 181 -20.41 4.23 1.87
CA GLU A 181 -20.91 4.35 0.50
C GLU A 181 -22.17 3.48 0.28
N ALA A 182 -22.10 2.22 0.72
CA ALA A 182 -23.24 1.30 0.62
C ALA A 182 -24.45 1.79 1.43
N HIS A 183 -24.20 2.35 2.62
CA HIS A 183 -25.26 2.92 3.46
C HIS A 183 -25.90 4.16 2.80
N PHE A 184 -25.09 5.08 2.25
CA PHE A 184 -25.63 6.23 1.53
C PHE A 184 -26.43 5.85 0.30
N LEU A 185 -25.95 4.87 -0.47
CA LEU A 185 -26.65 4.41 -1.69
C LEU A 185 -27.98 3.70 -1.40
N ASN A 186 -28.02 2.87 -0.35
CA ASN A 186 -29.18 2.00 -0.09
C ASN A 186 -30.20 2.60 0.87
N ASP A 187 -29.74 3.32 1.90
CA ASP A 187 -30.60 3.74 3.00
C ASP A 187 -30.98 5.23 2.96
N ILE A 188 -30.06 6.09 2.52
CA ILE A 188 -30.27 7.54 2.47
C ILE A 188 -30.69 7.98 1.07
N GLY A 189 -30.04 7.43 0.06
CA GLY A 189 -30.20 7.83 -1.34
C GLY A 189 -29.50 9.17 -1.66
N PHE A 190 -29.06 9.30 -2.90
CA PHE A 190 -28.54 10.58 -3.40
C PHE A 190 -29.61 11.34 -4.17
N PRO A 191 -29.52 12.69 -4.21
CA PRO A 191 -30.45 13.47 -5.01
C PRO A 191 -30.48 12.96 -6.45
N ALA A 192 -31.67 12.60 -6.93
CA ALA A 192 -31.86 12.16 -8.30
C ALA A 192 -31.71 13.37 -9.25
N TRP A 193 -30.51 13.57 -9.76
CA TRP A 193 -30.30 14.50 -10.87
C TRP A 193 -30.49 13.77 -12.20
N PRO A 194 -31.32 14.32 -13.09
CA PRO A 194 -31.58 13.69 -14.36
C PRO A 194 -30.24 13.47 -15.12
N ASN A 195 -30.01 12.22 -15.53
CA ASN A 195 -28.89 11.78 -16.34
C ASN A 195 -27.51 11.60 -15.66
N LEU A 196 -27.38 11.68 -14.34
CA LEU A 196 -26.13 11.32 -13.67
C LEU A 196 -26.23 9.93 -13.01
N PRO A 197 -25.34 8.98 -13.33
CA PRO A 197 -25.32 7.69 -12.68
C PRO A 197 -24.88 7.84 -11.21
N PRO A 198 -25.37 6.96 -10.28
CA PRO A 198 -25.07 7.05 -8.84
C PRO A 198 -23.57 7.10 -8.52
N VAL A 199 -22.71 6.50 -9.33
CA VAL A 199 -21.26 6.48 -9.17
C VAL A 199 -20.60 7.88 -9.20
N VAL A 200 -21.28 8.88 -9.74
CA VAL A 200 -20.76 10.26 -9.79
C VAL A 200 -20.81 10.94 -8.43
N TRP A 201 -21.68 10.49 -7.54
CA TRP A 201 -21.81 11.04 -6.17
C TRP A 201 -20.75 10.51 -5.23
#